data_34501ebea97aa32e7e3b9ec0641c3f0d
#
_entry.id   34501ebea97aa32e7e3b9ec0641c3f0d
#
_cell.length_a   1.000
_cell.length_b   1.000
_cell.length_c   1.000
_cell.angle_alpha   90.00
_cell.angle_beta   90.00
_cell.angle_gamma   90.00
#
_symmetry.space_group_name_H-M   'P 1'
#
loop_
_entity.id
_entity.type
_entity.pdbx_description
1 polymer ?
#
loop_
_entity_poly.entity_id
_entity_poly.type
_entity_poly.pdbx_seq_one_letter_code
_entity_poly.pdbx_strand_id
1 'polypeptide(L)'
;MKRLMMKNMPASWSLWCLVLLWAFGTNIPLASADEAIQLDPALKSYSKVSGVSGSIGSIGSDTLNNLLTLWAEGFRKQYPNVKIEIEGKGSSTAPPALIEGMALLGPMSRTMKNSEIDAFERKFRYKPTAIPVAIDALAVYVNKDNPVQGLTMAQLDAIFSKSRRWGHNENIQLWKQTGLNDDFGNSPISIYGRNSASGTYGFFKEHALKNGDYKDEVKEQPGSASVVQSVSEDQTGIGYSGIGYLTSNVRIVPLAEKEGAPFKEASQQNSDNGSYPLWRHLYLYVNKAPNKPLDLIVREFIKFIYSKEGQRLVVKDGFFPLKADLIERELRKLD
;
A
#
# COMPACT_ATOMS: atom_id res chain seq x y z
N MET A 1 79.31 -5.63 -48.92
CA MET A 1 80.71 -5.76 -48.43
C MET A 1 80.80 -5.32 -46.95
N LYS A 2 81.41 -6.23 -46.13
CA LYS A 2 81.98 -6.02 -44.77
C LYS A 2 80.98 -5.61 -43.71
N ARG A 3 80.59 -6.54 -42.80
CA ARG A 3 81.23 -7.20 -41.62
C ARG A 3 81.43 -6.30 -40.41
N LEU A 4 80.72 -6.70 -39.38
CA LEU A 4 81.18 -7.07 -38.02
C LEU A 4 81.60 -5.88 -37.12
N MET A 5 81.14 -5.77 -35.92
CA MET A 5 81.48 -6.59 -34.73
C MET A 5 80.65 -6.21 -33.54
N MET A 6 80.28 -7.25 -32.80
CA MET A 6 79.84 -7.18 -31.41
C MET A 6 80.90 -6.62 -30.45
N LYS A 7 80.49 -5.93 -29.37
CA LYS A 7 81.07 -6.24 -28.05
C LYS A 7 80.27 -5.63 -26.88
N ASN A 8 79.86 -6.57 -26.05
CA ASN A 8 79.86 -6.58 -24.59
C ASN A 8 79.02 -5.57 -23.76
N MET A 9 78.06 -6.20 -23.02
CA MET A 9 77.51 -5.77 -21.75
C MET A 9 78.60 -5.62 -20.64
N PRO A 10 78.30 -4.87 -19.51
CA PRO A 10 77.74 -5.55 -18.35
C PRO A 10 76.64 -4.73 -17.59
N ALA A 11 75.70 -5.46 -17.16
CA ALA A 11 75.21 -5.77 -15.78
C ALA A 11 74.76 -4.62 -14.86
N SER A 12 73.52 -4.85 -14.44
CA SER A 12 72.92 -4.50 -13.14
C SER A 12 72.54 -3.07 -12.87
N TRP A 13 71.24 -2.86 -12.73
CA TRP A 13 70.65 -2.50 -11.44
C TRP A 13 69.12 -2.57 -11.52
N SER A 14 68.60 -3.51 -10.71
CA SER A 14 67.19 -3.76 -10.48
C SER A 14 66.57 -2.55 -9.72
N LEU A 15 65.58 -1.92 -10.28
CA LEU A 15 64.65 -1.07 -9.51
C LEU A 15 63.26 -1.64 -9.57
N TRP A 16 62.84 -2.25 -8.47
CA TRP A 16 61.49 -2.71 -8.24
C TRP A 16 60.57 -1.49 -8.05
N CYS A 17 59.75 -1.18 -9.04
CA CYS A 17 58.58 -0.30 -8.85
C CYS A 17 57.41 -1.13 -8.37
N LEU A 18 57.15 -1.15 -7.05
CA LEU A 18 55.96 -1.61 -6.43
C LEU A 18 54.79 -0.67 -6.83
N VAL A 19 54.00 -1.12 -7.83
CA VAL A 19 52.72 -0.46 -8.13
C VAL A 19 51.71 -0.99 -7.10
N LEU A 20 51.42 -0.20 -6.07
CA LEU A 20 50.31 -0.36 -5.15
C LEU A 20 49.01 -0.05 -5.91
N LEU A 21 48.33 -1.09 -6.43
CA LEU A 21 46.94 -1.02 -6.88
C LEU A 21 46.06 -0.83 -5.65
N TRP A 22 45.66 0.39 -5.38
CA TRP A 22 44.51 0.67 -4.51
C TRP A 22 43.25 0.26 -5.23
N ALA A 23 42.75 -0.96 -4.89
CA ALA A 23 41.40 -1.37 -5.26
C ALA A 23 40.42 -0.54 -4.40
N PHE A 24 39.93 0.56 -4.93
CA PHE A 24 38.69 1.16 -4.46
C PHE A 24 37.58 0.18 -4.77
N GLY A 25 37.27 -0.68 -3.81
CA GLY A 25 36.03 -1.45 -3.83
C GLY A 25 34.85 -0.49 -3.75
N THR A 26 34.29 -0.13 -4.92
CA THR A 26 32.97 0.46 -4.96
C THR A 26 32.00 -0.60 -4.48
N ASN A 27 31.59 -0.54 -3.21
CA ASN A 27 30.38 -1.19 -2.75
C ASN A 27 29.22 -0.53 -3.50
N ILE A 28 28.92 -1.04 -4.68
CA ILE A 28 27.62 -0.83 -5.31
C ILE A 28 26.64 -1.59 -4.39
N PRO A 29 25.71 -0.93 -3.69
CA PRO A 29 24.67 -1.65 -3.00
C PRO A 29 23.94 -2.45 -4.08
N LEU A 30 23.96 -3.79 -3.97
CA LEU A 30 23.03 -4.60 -4.73
C LEU A 30 21.64 -4.03 -4.44
N ALA A 31 20.96 -3.60 -5.51
CA ALA A 31 19.53 -3.33 -5.44
C ALA A 31 18.89 -4.53 -4.73
N SER A 32 18.21 -4.27 -3.61
CA SER A 32 17.50 -5.29 -2.88
C SER A 32 16.57 -5.98 -3.87
N ALA A 33 16.76 -7.27 -4.08
CA ALA A 33 15.80 -8.11 -4.76
C ALA A 33 14.45 -7.84 -4.10
N ASP A 34 13.41 -7.57 -4.90
CA ASP A 34 12.03 -7.48 -4.43
C ASP A 34 11.78 -8.67 -3.51
N GLU A 35 11.70 -8.40 -2.21
CA GLU A 35 11.52 -9.45 -1.23
C GLU A 35 10.10 -9.97 -1.43
N ALA A 36 9.98 -11.20 -1.95
CA ALA A 36 8.68 -11.80 -2.24
C ALA A 36 7.80 -11.77 -0.99
N ILE A 37 6.57 -11.28 -1.14
CA ILE A 37 5.59 -11.22 -0.04
C ILE A 37 5.45 -12.61 0.60
N GLN A 38 5.71 -12.71 1.90
CA GLN A 38 5.74 -13.97 2.62
C GLN A 38 4.44 -14.21 3.40
N LEU A 39 3.91 -15.40 3.23
CA LEU A 39 2.77 -15.89 3.99
C LEU A 39 3.25 -16.52 5.30
N ASP A 40 2.61 -16.18 6.43
CA ASP A 40 2.93 -16.79 7.72
C ASP A 40 2.69 -18.33 7.65
N PRO A 41 3.71 -19.16 7.91
CA PRO A 41 3.58 -20.61 7.84
C PRO A 41 2.61 -21.19 8.89
N ALA A 42 2.35 -20.48 9.98
CA ALA A 42 1.44 -20.92 11.05
C ALA A 42 -0.05 -20.74 10.69
N LEU A 43 -0.37 -20.14 9.56
CA LEU A 43 -1.75 -19.99 9.09
C LEU A 43 -2.39 -21.34 8.82
N LYS A 44 -3.59 -21.54 9.38
CA LYS A 44 -4.38 -22.76 9.22
C LYS A 44 -5.17 -22.75 7.91
N SER A 45 -5.33 -23.92 7.28
CA SER A 45 -6.21 -24.07 6.12
C SER A 45 -7.69 -23.95 6.52
N TYR A 46 -8.52 -23.50 5.58
CA TYR A 46 -9.95 -23.40 5.78
C TYR A 46 -10.58 -24.81 5.90
N SER A 47 -11.38 -24.99 6.93
CA SER A 47 -12.18 -26.22 7.12
C SER A 47 -13.64 -25.95 6.81
N LYS A 48 -14.15 -26.55 5.74
CA LYS A 48 -15.53 -26.40 5.27
C LYS A 48 -16.52 -26.95 6.30
N VAL A 49 -17.62 -26.21 6.54
CA VAL A 49 -18.74 -26.64 7.38
C VAL A 49 -20.01 -26.79 6.55
N SER A 50 -20.99 -27.55 7.04
CA SER A 50 -22.29 -27.71 6.37
C SER A 50 -23.23 -26.53 6.64
N GLY A 51 -24.27 -26.38 5.82
CA GLY A 51 -25.36 -25.40 6.03
C GLY A 51 -25.03 -23.96 5.59
N VAL A 52 -23.90 -23.71 4.94
CA VAL A 52 -23.56 -22.37 4.43
C VAL A 52 -24.23 -22.15 3.07
N SER A 53 -25.15 -21.19 3.02
CA SER A 53 -25.86 -20.78 1.81
C SER A 53 -26.41 -19.35 1.99
N GLY A 54 -26.88 -18.73 0.91
CA GLY A 54 -27.48 -17.41 0.93
C GLY A 54 -26.66 -16.35 0.22
N SER A 55 -26.91 -15.08 0.56
CA SER A 55 -26.28 -13.92 -0.11
C SER A 55 -25.59 -13.01 0.88
N ILE A 56 -24.44 -12.46 0.48
CA ILE A 56 -23.70 -11.41 1.19
C ILE A 56 -23.68 -10.16 0.31
N GLY A 57 -24.25 -9.06 0.79
CA GLY A 57 -24.00 -7.72 0.23
C GLY A 57 -22.77 -7.08 0.86
N SER A 58 -21.89 -6.53 0.05
CA SER A 58 -20.69 -5.81 0.45
C SER A 58 -20.66 -4.45 -0.22
N ILE A 59 -20.71 -3.37 0.56
CA ILE A 59 -20.72 -1.99 0.06
C ILE A 59 -19.67 -1.19 0.80
N GLY A 60 -18.71 -0.58 0.06
CA GLY A 60 -17.68 0.24 0.70
C GLY A 60 -16.45 0.53 -0.15
N SER A 61 -15.29 0.23 0.37
CA SER A 61 -13.99 0.63 -0.18
C SER A 61 -13.70 0.07 -1.57
N ASP A 62 -13.42 0.94 -2.52
CA ASP A 62 -12.87 0.58 -3.82
C ASP A 62 -11.49 -0.09 -3.71
N THR A 63 -10.66 0.32 -2.76
CA THR A 63 -9.34 -0.27 -2.53
C THR A 63 -9.39 -1.78 -2.32
N LEU A 64 -10.46 -2.28 -1.68
CA LEU A 64 -10.67 -3.71 -1.40
C LEU A 64 -11.46 -4.44 -2.50
N ASN A 65 -11.91 -3.73 -3.55
CA ASN A 65 -12.87 -4.28 -4.50
C ASN A 65 -12.34 -5.52 -5.22
N ASN A 66 -11.10 -5.47 -5.71
CA ASN A 66 -10.47 -6.60 -6.39
C ASN A 66 -10.21 -7.77 -5.43
N LEU A 67 -9.70 -7.48 -4.24
CA LEU A 67 -9.43 -8.49 -3.20
C LEU A 67 -10.71 -9.19 -2.74
N LEU A 68 -11.81 -8.45 -2.55
CA LEU A 68 -13.12 -9.01 -2.23
C LEU A 68 -13.63 -9.93 -3.35
N THR A 69 -13.41 -9.56 -4.62
CA THR A 69 -13.77 -10.41 -5.76
C THR A 69 -12.99 -11.72 -5.74
N LEU A 70 -11.68 -11.67 -5.47
CA LEU A 70 -10.87 -12.88 -5.35
C LEU A 70 -11.32 -13.78 -4.19
N TRP A 71 -11.64 -13.19 -3.02
CA TRP A 71 -12.19 -13.94 -1.89
C TRP A 71 -13.57 -14.54 -2.20
N ALA A 72 -14.45 -13.77 -2.85
CA ALA A 72 -15.77 -14.26 -3.26
C ALA A 72 -15.66 -15.45 -4.22
N GLU A 73 -14.76 -15.38 -5.20
CA GLU A 73 -14.47 -16.49 -6.11
C GLU A 73 -13.91 -17.72 -5.37
N GLY A 74 -12.95 -17.49 -4.47
CA GLY A 74 -12.37 -18.54 -3.65
C GLY A 74 -13.40 -19.22 -2.73
N PHE A 75 -14.26 -18.42 -2.10
CA PHE A 75 -15.33 -18.93 -1.22
C PHE A 75 -16.42 -19.67 -1.98
N ARG A 76 -16.81 -19.22 -3.18
CA ARG A 76 -17.75 -19.92 -4.05
C ARG A 76 -17.26 -21.30 -4.50
N LYS A 77 -15.95 -21.53 -4.61
CA LYS A 77 -15.40 -22.87 -4.85
C LYS A 77 -15.70 -23.83 -3.69
N GLN A 78 -15.80 -23.31 -2.45
CA GLN A 78 -16.21 -24.10 -1.28
C GLN A 78 -17.73 -24.23 -1.18
N TYR A 79 -18.48 -23.18 -1.54
CA TYR A 79 -19.93 -23.07 -1.39
C TYR A 79 -20.58 -22.53 -2.68
N PRO A 80 -20.83 -23.39 -3.67
CA PRO A 80 -21.35 -22.97 -5.00
C PRO A 80 -22.68 -22.21 -4.97
N ASN A 81 -23.48 -22.43 -3.94
CA ASN A 81 -24.81 -21.80 -3.78
C ASN A 81 -24.77 -20.45 -3.05
N VAL A 82 -23.55 -19.94 -2.72
CA VAL A 82 -23.39 -18.63 -2.09
C VAL A 82 -23.27 -17.55 -3.15
N LYS A 83 -24.03 -16.45 -2.98
CA LYS A 83 -23.93 -15.24 -3.78
C LYS A 83 -23.25 -14.13 -2.98
N ILE A 84 -22.26 -13.48 -3.56
CA ILE A 84 -21.60 -12.31 -2.96
C ILE A 84 -21.66 -11.16 -3.96
N GLU A 85 -22.30 -10.08 -3.56
CA GLU A 85 -22.48 -8.84 -4.34
C GLU A 85 -21.55 -7.77 -3.78
N ILE A 86 -20.75 -7.14 -4.66
CA ILE A 86 -19.68 -6.22 -4.25
C ILE A 86 -19.86 -4.88 -4.93
N GLU A 87 -19.95 -3.80 -4.13
CA GLU A 87 -19.99 -2.42 -4.60
C GLU A 87 -18.84 -1.60 -3.99
N GLY A 88 -17.88 -1.23 -4.82
CA GLY A 88 -16.69 -0.44 -4.42
C GLY A 88 -16.85 1.07 -4.65
N LYS A 89 -17.75 1.73 -3.92
CA LYS A 89 -18.07 3.17 -4.08
C LYS A 89 -17.30 4.11 -3.14
N GLY A 90 -16.42 3.56 -2.31
CA GLY A 90 -15.62 4.30 -1.33
C GLY A 90 -16.02 3.98 0.11
N SER A 91 -15.05 4.05 1.03
CA SER A 91 -15.26 3.66 2.43
C SER A 91 -16.38 4.42 3.13
N SER A 92 -16.68 5.65 2.70
CA SER A 92 -17.76 6.45 3.30
C SER A 92 -19.16 5.91 3.01
N THR A 93 -19.31 4.96 2.07
CA THR A 93 -20.60 4.31 1.80
C THR A 93 -20.88 3.10 2.69
N ALA A 94 -19.84 2.55 3.35
CA ALA A 94 -19.97 1.38 4.21
C ALA A 94 -20.81 1.63 5.48
N PRO A 95 -20.58 2.70 6.26
CA PRO A 95 -21.36 2.94 7.49
C PRO A 95 -22.87 3.06 7.23
N PRO A 96 -23.37 3.91 6.30
CA PRO A 96 -24.81 3.97 6.03
C PRO A 96 -25.37 2.65 5.50
N ALA A 97 -24.63 1.92 4.65
CA ALA A 97 -25.11 0.63 4.13
C ALA A 97 -25.29 -0.43 5.24
N LEU A 98 -24.36 -0.48 6.21
CA LEU A 98 -24.50 -1.34 7.39
C LEU A 98 -25.65 -0.89 8.30
N ILE A 99 -25.81 0.42 8.50
CA ILE A 99 -26.87 1.00 9.34
C ILE A 99 -28.25 0.69 8.75
N GLU A 100 -28.41 0.81 7.44
CA GLU A 100 -29.69 0.57 6.77
C GLU A 100 -29.93 -0.92 6.43
N GLY A 101 -28.98 -1.81 6.73
CA GLY A 101 -29.09 -3.24 6.44
C GLY A 101 -28.98 -3.58 4.96
N MET A 102 -28.50 -2.66 4.13
CA MET A 102 -28.26 -2.89 2.69
C MET A 102 -27.03 -3.76 2.43
N ALA A 103 -26.11 -3.82 3.39
CA ALA A 103 -24.92 -4.65 3.32
C ALA A 103 -24.68 -5.38 4.63
N LEU A 104 -24.15 -6.60 4.55
CA LEU A 104 -23.65 -7.37 5.69
C LEU A 104 -22.17 -7.11 5.96
N LEU A 105 -21.44 -6.69 4.94
CA LEU A 105 -20.03 -6.34 5.00
C LEU A 105 -19.79 -4.88 4.56
N GLY A 106 -19.08 -4.14 5.37
CA GLY A 106 -18.62 -2.78 5.07
C GLY A 106 -17.10 -2.73 4.90
N PRO A 107 -16.54 -2.99 3.71
CA PRO A 107 -15.11 -2.86 3.50
C PRO A 107 -14.65 -1.42 3.60
N MET A 108 -13.56 -1.19 4.35
CA MET A 108 -13.01 0.15 4.55
C MET A 108 -11.48 0.13 4.51
N SER A 109 -10.89 1.13 3.86
CA SER A 109 -9.45 1.37 3.78
C SER A 109 -8.98 2.49 4.74
N ARG A 110 -9.76 2.76 5.76
CA ARG A 110 -9.50 3.54 6.96
C ARG A 110 -10.38 3.02 8.10
N THR A 111 -10.11 3.44 9.30
CA THR A 111 -11.06 3.24 10.41
C THR A 111 -12.34 4.07 10.20
N MET A 112 -13.45 3.63 10.75
CA MET A 112 -14.65 4.47 10.82
C MET A 112 -14.36 5.73 11.62
N LYS A 113 -14.88 6.86 11.14
CA LYS A 113 -14.83 8.14 11.88
C LYS A 113 -15.74 8.04 13.12
N ASN A 114 -15.45 8.82 14.16
CA ASN A 114 -16.29 8.85 15.37
C ASN A 114 -17.76 9.13 15.04
N SER A 115 -18.04 10.09 14.14
CA SER A 115 -19.42 10.39 13.70
C SER A 115 -20.13 9.21 13.01
N GLU A 116 -19.39 8.36 12.30
CA GLU A 116 -19.92 7.13 11.66
C GLU A 116 -20.21 6.05 12.72
N ILE A 117 -19.30 5.89 13.70
CA ILE A 117 -19.48 4.98 14.84
C ILE A 117 -20.69 5.44 15.68
N ASP A 118 -20.78 6.73 16.00
CA ASP A 118 -21.90 7.30 16.78
C ASP A 118 -23.25 7.12 16.07
N ALA A 119 -23.27 7.26 14.75
CA ALA A 119 -24.48 7.01 13.95
C ALA A 119 -24.93 5.55 14.04
N PHE A 120 -23.97 4.61 13.94
CA PHE A 120 -24.24 3.19 14.09
C PHE A 120 -24.73 2.86 15.52
N GLU A 121 -24.04 3.38 16.55
CA GLU A 121 -24.36 3.13 17.95
C GLU A 121 -25.72 3.72 18.37
N ARG A 122 -26.11 4.86 17.80
CA ARG A 122 -27.48 5.40 18.01
C ARG A 122 -28.57 4.43 17.56
N LYS A 123 -28.37 3.72 16.44
CA LYS A 123 -29.35 2.76 15.91
C LYS A 123 -29.34 1.44 16.65
N PHE A 124 -28.17 0.88 16.89
CA PHE A 124 -28.02 -0.49 17.38
C PHE A 124 -27.75 -0.62 18.88
N ARG A 125 -27.35 0.49 19.55
CA ARG A 125 -26.97 0.54 20.96
C ARG A 125 -25.66 -0.19 21.29
N TYR A 126 -24.85 -0.50 20.28
CA TYR A 126 -23.49 -1.02 20.38
C TYR A 126 -22.68 -0.57 19.16
N LYS A 127 -21.36 -0.67 19.26
CA LYS A 127 -20.43 -0.24 18.20
C LYS A 127 -20.30 -1.30 17.09
N PRO A 128 -20.04 -0.90 15.84
CA PRO A 128 -19.72 -1.84 14.77
C PRO A 128 -18.44 -2.59 15.07
N THR A 129 -18.33 -3.84 14.63
CA THR A 129 -17.10 -4.63 14.81
C THR A 129 -16.17 -4.42 13.62
N ALA A 130 -14.96 -3.92 13.89
CA ALA A 130 -13.90 -3.79 12.91
C ALA A 130 -13.08 -5.09 12.85
N ILE A 131 -12.90 -5.62 11.66
CA ILE A 131 -12.17 -6.87 11.36
C ILE A 131 -11.05 -6.53 10.40
N PRO A 132 -9.76 -6.47 10.83
CA PRO A 132 -8.64 -6.29 9.93
C PRO A 132 -8.49 -7.52 9.04
N VAL A 133 -8.28 -7.34 7.74
CA VAL A 133 -8.26 -8.45 6.77
C VAL A 133 -6.99 -8.53 5.95
N ALA A 134 -6.27 -7.42 5.83
CA ALA A 134 -4.99 -7.31 5.13
C ALA A 134 -4.21 -6.08 5.63
N ILE A 135 -2.93 -6.02 5.32
CA ILE A 135 -2.09 -4.83 5.50
C ILE A 135 -1.83 -4.22 4.12
N ASP A 136 -1.95 -2.91 4.05
CA ASP A 136 -1.67 -2.09 2.87
C ASP A 136 -0.57 -1.08 3.19
N ALA A 137 0.46 -1.00 2.35
CA ALA A 137 1.31 0.17 2.27
C ALA A 137 0.65 1.12 1.28
N LEU A 138 0.06 2.22 1.77
CA LEU A 138 -0.45 3.25 0.87
C LEU A 138 0.74 3.84 0.11
N ALA A 139 0.92 3.41 -1.13
CA ALA A 139 2.06 3.76 -1.94
C ALA A 139 1.88 5.11 -2.63
N VAL A 140 2.98 5.87 -2.70
CA VAL A 140 3.10 7.06 -3.54
C VAL A 140 3.69 6.63 -4.87
N TYR A 141 2.94 6.82 -5.94
CA TYR A 141 3.30 6.42 -7.28
C TYR A 141 3.77 7.59 -8.12
N VAL A 142 4.79 7.35 -8.92
CA VAL A 142 5.21 8.20 -10.03
C VAL A 142 5.31 7.35 -11.29
N ASN A 143 5.35 8.00 -12.47
CA ASN A 143 5.63 7.30 -13.72
C ASN A 143 6.96 6.55 -13.60
N LYS A 144 7.09 5.40 -14.27
CA LYS A 144 8.30 4.57 -14.22
C LYS A 144 9.58 5.33 -14.61
N ASP A 145 9.45 6.32 -15.50
CA ASP A 145 10.57 7.12 -16.04
C ASP A 145 10.85 8.40 -15.23
N ASN A 146 10.10 8.66 -14.16
CA ASN A 146 10.33 9.79 -13.27
C ASN A 146 11.60 9.54 -12.41
N PRO A 147 12.59 10.45 -12.38
CA PRO A 147 13.88 10.20 -11.74
C PRO A 147 13.91 10.41 -10.20
N VAL A 148 12.81 10.87 -9.55
CA VAL A 148 12.80 11.17 -8.10
C VAL A 148 13.18 9.93 -7.28
N GLN A 149 14.16 10.04 -6.39
CA GLN A 149 14.67 8.89 -5.64
C GLN A 149 13.92 8.61 -4.33
N GLY A 150 13.24 9.62 -3.78
CA GLY A 150 12.47 9.53 -2.55
C GLY A 150 11.89 10.88 -2.17
N LEU A 151 10.92 10.88 -1.26
CA LEU A 151 10.30 12.09 -0.74
C LEU A 151 10.23 12.03 0.79
N THR A 152 10.44 13.15 1.44
CA THR A 152 10.09 13.28 2.86
C THR A 152 8.60 13.51 3.01
N MET A 153 8.04 13.20 4.19
CA MET A 153 6.64 13.49 4.49
C MET A 153 6.32 14.98 4.37
N ALA A 154 7.30 15.85 4.68
CA ALA A 154 7.15 17.30 4.51
C ALA A 154 7.06 17.72 3.03
N GLN A 155 7.88 17.12 2.15
CA GLN A 155 7.79 17.34 0.70
C GLN A 155 6.48 16.79 0.13
N LEU A 156 6.07 15.59 0.56
CA LEU A 156 4.81 14.99 0.13
C LEU A 156 3.61 15.87 0.49
N ASP A 157 3.55 16.37 1.72
CA ASP A 157 2.54 17.35 2.16
C ASP A 157 2.59 18.63 1.32
N ALA A 158 3.78 19.17 1.05
CA ALA A 158 3.94 20.38 0.25
C ALA A 158 3.55 20.20 -1.23
N ILE A 159 3.62 18.98 -1.76
CA ILE A 159 3.11 18.64 -3.10
C ILE A 159 1.59 18.60 -3.11
N PHE A 160 0.94 17.96 -2.13
CA PHE A 160 -0.49 17.65 -2.16
C PHE A 160 -1.37 18.67 -1.42
N SER A 161 -0.85 19.41 -0.42
CA SER A 161 -1.69 20.28 0.43
C SER A 161 -1.38 21.77 0.28
N LYS A 162 -2.41 22.57 0.58
CA LYS A 162 -2.31 24.03 0.73
C LYS A 162 -1.65 24.43 2.04
N SER A 163 -1.77 23.57 3.08
CA SER A 163 -1.52 23.91 4.47
C SER A 163 -0.11 23.62 4.93
N ARG A 164 0.60 22.68 4.30
CA ARG A 164 1.98 22.25 4.61
C ARG A 164 2.23 22.02 6.12
N ARG A 165 1.35 21.23 6.74
CA ARG A 165 1.35 20.99 8.21
C ARG A 165 2.54 20.14 8.70
N TRP A 166 3.29 19.52 7.78
CA TRP A 166 4.58 18.89 8.07
C TRP A 166 5.74 19.88 8.10
N GLY A 167 5.48 21.20 7.86
CA GLY A 167 6.44 22.27 8.06
C GLY A 167 7.39 22.55 6.89
N HIS A 168 7.09 22.07 5.68
CA HIS A 168 7.88 22.47 4.50
C HIS A 168 7.70 23.96 4.22
N ASN A 169 8.80 24.67 3.99
CA ASN A 169 8.78 26.13 3.84
C ASN A 169 8.06 26.61 2.57
N GLU A 170 8.18 25.84 1.49
CA GLU A 170 7.70 26.23 0.18
C GLU A 170 6.53 25.35 -0.29
N ASN A 171 5.70 25.92 -1.17
CA ASN A 171 4.76 25.16 -1.98
C ASN A 171 5.53 24.46 -3.10
N ILE A 172 5.51 23.14 -3.14
CA ILE A 172 6.17 22.35 -4.19
C ILE A 172 5.23 22.23 -5.38
N GLN A 173 5.66 22.75 -6.54
CA GLN A 173 4.94 22.70 -7.81
C GLN A 173 5.78 22.16 -8.96
N LEU A 174 7.12 22.22 -8.82
CA LEU A 174 8.07 21.74 -9.81
C LEU A 174 8.93 20.63 -9.20
N TRP A 175 9.31 19.67 -10.00
CA TRP A 175 10.16 18.55 -9.56
C TRP A 175 11.52 18.99 -9.01
N LYS A 176 12.11 20.10 -9.49
CA LYS A 176 13.38 20.63 -8.92
C LYS A 176 13.29 20.94 -7.42
N GLN A 177 12.12 21.29 -6.92
CA GLN A 177 11.93 21.60 -5.50
C GLN A 177 11.99 20.33 -4.61
N THR A 178 12.03 19.14 -5.22
CA THR A 178 12.29 17.87 -4.53
C THR A 178 13.76 17.46 -4.54
N GLY A 179 14.62 18.28 -5.16
CA GLY A 179 16.07 18.04 -5.25
C GLY A 179 16.55 17.54 -6.62
N LEU A 180 15.68 17.46 -7.62
CA LEU A 180 16.09 17.13 -8.99
C LEU A 180 16.71 18.36 -9.67
N ASN A 181 17.96 18.18 -10.14
CA ASN A 181 18.77 19.27 -10.74
C ASN A 181 18.99 19.10 -12.26
N ASP A 182 18.26 18.18 -12.89
CA ASP A 182 18.27 17.92 -14.33
C ASP A 182 17.15 18.70 -15.06
N ASP A 183 17.05 18.51 -16.38
CA ASP A 183 16.02 19.16 -17.20
C ASP A 183 14.61 18.75 -16.78
N PHE A 184 14.42 17.50 -16.30
CA PHE A 184 13.15 17.02 -15.76
C PHE A 184 12.70 17.83 -14.54
N GLY A 185 13.65 18.31 -13.72
CA GLY A 185 13.37 19.13 -12.55
C GLY A 185 12.55 20.40 -12.85
N ASN A 186 12.63 20.95 -14.05
CA ASN A 186 11.86 22.14 -14.47
C ASN A 186 10.40 21.83 -14.83
N SER A 187 10.02 20.56 -14.87
CA SER A 187 8.66 20.14 -15.20
C SER A 187 7.70 20.38 -14.04
N PRO A 188 6.46 20.83 -14.32
CA PRO A 188 5.43 20.95 -13.31
C PRO A 188 4.96 19.58 -12.84
N ILE A 189 4.58 19.46 -11.56
CA ILE A 189 4.06 18.23 -10.98
C ILE A 189 2.55 18.13 -11.26
N SER A 190 2.13 17.08 -11.97
CA SER A 190 0.70 16.72 -12.09
C SER A 190 0.28 15.85 -10.92
N ILE A 191 -0.73 16.28 -10.15
CA ILE A 191 -1.12 15.64 -8.89
C ILE A 191 -2.41 14.86 -9.09
N TYR A 192 -2.39 13.55 -8.79
CA TYR A 192 -3.53 12.65 -8.89
C TYR A 192 -3.93 12.13 -7.50
N GLY A 193 -5.21 12.24 -7.16
CA GLY A 193 -5.73 11.80 -5.88
C GLY A 193 -7.07 11.09 -6.02
N ARG A 194 -7.69 10.81 -4.88
CA ARG A 194 -9.01 10.19 -4.80
C ARG A 194 -10.06 11.24 -4.41
N ASN A 195 -11.32 10.97 -4.69
CA ASN A 195 -12.43 11.79 -4.22
C ASN A 195 -12.71 11.57 -2.71
N SER A 196 -13.51 12.43 -2.11
CA SER A 196 -13.80 12.47 -0.67
C SER A 196 -14.57 11.25 -0.15
N ALA A 197 -15.23 10.45 -1.00
CA ALA A 197 -15.88 9.20 -0.60
C ALA A 197 -14.86 8.09 -0.30
N SER A 198 -13.66 8.20 -0.85
CA SER A 198 -12.58 7.22 -0.68
C SER A 198 -12.02 7.21 0.75
N GLY A 199 -11.87 6.01 1.32
CA GLY A 199 -11.12 5.84 2.56
C GLY A 199 -9.64 6.15 2.40
N THR A 200 -9.07 5.89 1.22
CA THR A 200 -7.69 6.21 0.88
C THR A 200 -7.45 7.74 0.85
N TYR A 201 -8.41 8.51 0.33
CA TYR A 201 -8.40 9.98 0.46
C TYR A 201 -8.35 10.41 1.94
N GLY A 202 -9.24 9.84 2.77
CA GLY A 202 -9.30 10.18 4.19
C GLY A 202 -8.03 9.81 4.94
N PHE A 203 -7.50 8.62 4.70
CA PHE A 203 -6.25 8.15 5.32
C PHE A 203 -5.05 9.02 4.90
N PHE A 204 -4.90 9.31 3.62
CA PHE A 204 -3.83 10.17 3.13
C PHE A 204 -3.94 11.59 3.71
N LYS A 205 -5.16 12.16 3.76
CA LYS A 205 -5.40 13.46 4.39
C LYS A 205 -4.94 13.48 5.84
N GLU A 206 -5.27 12.45 6.60
CA GLU A 206 -4.93 12.34 8.03
C GLU A 206 -3.41 12.15 8.24
N HIS A 207 -2.81 11.17 7.56
CA HIS A 207 -1.45 10.74 7.85
C HIS A 207 -0.39 11.47 7.02
N ALA A 208 -0.65 11.73 5.74
CA ALA A 208 0.31 12.41 4.88
C ALA A 208 0.18 13.94 4.93
N LEU A 209 -1.02 14.49 5.19
CA LEU A 209 -1.25 15.94 5.20
C LEU A 209 -1.59 16.48 6.60
N LYS A 210 -1.55 15.67 7.65
CA LYS A 210 -1.95 16.05 9.04
C LYS A 210 -3.30 16.78 9.07
N ASN A 211 -4.28 16.26 8.33
CA ASN A 211 -5.59 16.87 8.10
C ASN A 211 -5.54 18.25 7.41
N GLY A 212 -4.46 18.57 6.69
CA GLY A 212 -4.37 19.73 5.80
C GLY A 212 -5.31 19.60 4.61
N ASP A 213 -5.68 20.72 4.01
CA ASP A 213 -6.56 20.71 2.84
C ASP A 213 -5.75 20.43 1.57
N TYR A 214 -6.28 19.58 0.72
CA TYR A 214 -5.70 19.32 -0.58
C TYR A 214 -5.64 20.59 -1.43
N LYS A 215 -4.69 20.65 -2.33
CA LYS A 215 -4.64 21.66 -3.38
C LYS A 215 -5.81 21.48 -4.34
N ASP A 216 -6.26 22.58 -4.96
CA ASP A 216 -7.36 22.57 -5.94
C ASP A 216 -6.93 21.88 -7.25
N GLU A 217 -5.62 21.83 -7.51
CA GLU A 217 -5.02 21.21 -8.70
C GLU A 217 -5.00 19.68 -8.63
N VAL A 218 -5.35 19.08 -7.49
CA VAL A 218 -5.43 17.61 -7.37
C VAL A 218 -6.52 17.08 -8.29
N LYS A 219 -6.11 16.30 -9.28
CA LYS A 219 -7.01 15.64 -10.24
C LYS A 219 -7.65 14.44 -9.55
N GLU A 220 -8.88 14.58 -9.07
CA GLU A 220 -9.62 13.54 -8.38
C GLU A 220 -9.97 12.36 -9.29
N GLN A 221 -9.65 11.15 -8.87
CA GLN A 221 -9.93 9.90 -9.58
C GLN A 221 -10.99 9.08 -8.83
N PRO A 222 -11.89 8.40 -9.57
CA PRO A 222 -12.97 7.63 -8.95
C PRO A 222 -12.48 6.37 -8.23
N GLY A 223 -11.39 5.75 -8.71
CA GLY A 223 -10.88 4.48 -8.21
C GLY A 223 -9.37 4.45 -8.01
N SER A 224 -8.91 3.40 -7.32
CA SER A 224 -7.49 3.14 -7.06
C SER A 224 -6.74 2.86 -8.36
N ALA A 225 -7.31 2.04 -9.24
CA ALA A 225 -6.74 1.72 -10.55
C ALA A 225 -6.63 2.97 -11.44
N SER A 226 -7.62 3.87 -11.42
CA SER A 226 -7.59 5.09 -12.24
C SER A 226 -6.50 6.07 -11.81
N VAL A 227 -6.15 6.15 -10.51
CA VAL A 227 -4.99 6.93 -10.07
C VAL A 227 -3.71 6.39 -10.70
N VAL A 228 -3.48 5.08 -10.59
CA VAL A 228 -2.28 4.43 -11.13
C VAL A 228 -2.23 4.56 -12.65
N GLN A 229 -3.36 4.39 -13.34
CA GLN A 229 -3.45 4.57 -14.79
C GLN A 229 -3.07 6.00 -15.18
N SER A 230 -3.63 7.02 -14.53
CA SER A 230 -3.32 8.43 -14.83
C SER A 230 -1.84 8.76 -14.61
N VAL A 231 -1.23 8.23 -13.55
CA VAL A 231 0.21 8.40 -13.29
C VAL A 231 1.05 7.67 -14.34
N SER A 232 0.61 6.50 -14.80
CA SER A 232 1.33 5.73 -15.84
C SER A 232 1.38 6.44 -17.20
N GLU A 233 0.40 7.28 -17.48
CA GLU A 233 0.26 8.05 -18.73
C GLU A 233 0.90 9.44 -18.66
N ASP A 234 1.29 9.91 -17.48
CA ASP A 234 1.86 11.25 -17.24
C ASP A 234 3.25 11.14 -16.61
N GLN A 235 4.30 11.42 -17.39
CA GLN A 235 5.69 11.35 -16.91
C GLN A 235 5.96 12.25 -15.70
N THR A 236 5.24 13.37 -15.59
CA THR A 236 5.36 14.33 -14.49
C THR A 236 4.36 14.07 -13.36
N GLY A 237 3.59 12.98 -13.49
CA GLY A 237 2.53 12.61 -12.57
C GLY A 237 3.04 12.04 -11.25
N ILE A 238 2.34 12.43 -10.18
CA ILE A 238 2.42 11.82 -8.86
C ILE A 238 1.02 11.51 -8.34
N GLY A 239 0.85 10.36 -7.69
CA GLY A 239 -0.43 9.98 -7.11
C GLY A 239 -0.26 9.01 -5.95
N TYR A 240 -1.36 8.66 -5.28
CA TYR A 240 -1.33 7.67 -4.20
C TYR A 240 -2.44 6.62 -4.35
N SER A 241 -2.11 5.38 -4.09
CA SER A 241 -3.03 4.24 -4.12
C SER A 241 -2.51 3.10 -3.26
N GLY A 242 -3.34 2.08 -2.98
CA GLY A 242 -2.88 0.87 -2.30
C GLY A 242 -1.78 0.15 -3.08
N ILE A 243 -0.88 -0.53 -2.36
CA ILE A 243 0.27 -1.26 -2.95
C ILE A 243 -0.17 -2.32 -3.97
N GLY A 244 -1.33 -2.95 -3.76
CA GLY A 244 -1.88 -3.98 -4.67
C GLY A 244 -2.24 -3.47 -6.08
N TYR A 245 -2.17 -2.16 -6.33
CA TYR A 245 -2.43 -1.57 -7.65
C TYR A 245 -1.16 -1.27 -8.45
N LEU A 246 0.02 -1.71 -7.99
CA LEU A 246 1.28 -1.55 -8.69
C LEU A 246 1.23 -2.19 -10.09
N THR A 247 1.67 -1.44 -11.10
CA THR A 247 1.84 -1.91 -12.48
C THR A 247 3.25 -1.61 -13.00
N SER A 248 3.65 -2.24 -14.10
CA SER A 248 4.98 -2.06 -14.70
C SER A 248 5.26 -0.64 -15.22
N ASN A 249 4.24 0.20 -15.40
CA ASN A 249 4.38 1.54 -15.95
C ASN A 249 4.49 2.64 -14.89
N VAL A 250 4.44 2.26 -13.61
CA VAL A 250 4.66 3.15 -12.47
C VAL A 250 5.70 2.54 -11.53
N ARG A 251 6.28 3.38 -10.70
CA ARG A 251 7.12 2.96 -9.60
C ARG A 251 6.70 3.63 -8.30
N ILE A 252 7.04 3.01 -7.20
CA ILE A 252 6.75 3.51 -5.86
C ILE A 252 7.91 4.40 -5.43
N VAL A 253 7.59 5.53 -4.83
CA VAL A 253 8.56 6.46 -4.24
C VAL A 253 8.77 6.09 -2.78
N PRO A 254 10.01 5.78 -2.36
CA PRO A 254 10.32 5.58 -0.95
C PRO A 254 10.10 6.85 -0.13
N LEU A 255 9.66 6.69 1.11
CA LEU A 255 9.33 7.82 1.98
C LEU A 255 10.26 7.90 3.19
N ALA A 256 10.65 9.13 3.56
CA ALA A 256 11.34 9.42 4.81
C ALA A 256 10.44 10.24 5.73
N GLU A 257 10.43 9.92 7.02
CA GLU A 257 9.61 10.64 8.00
C GLU A 257 10.00 12.13 8.10
N LYS A 258 11.30 12.42 7.99
CA LYS A 258 11.85 13.79 8.03
C LYS A 258 13.14 13.87 7.22
N GLU A 259 13.59 15.07 6.98
CA GLU A 259 14.87 15.32 6.31
C GLU A 259 16.03 14.65 7.07
N GLY A 260 16.96 14.02 6.33
CA GLY A 260 18.09 13.27 6.88
C GLY A 260 17.73 11.90 7.45
N ALA A 261 16.44 11.53 7.55
CA ALA A 261 16.04 10.17 7.90
C ALA A 261 16.18 9.23 6.69
N PRO A 262 16.42 7.92 6.91
CA PRO A 262 16.51 6.96 5.83
C PRO A 262 15.16 6.81 5.13
N PHE A 263 15.18 6.76 3.80
CA PHE A 263 14.02 6.41 3.01
C PHE A 263 13.58 4.96 3.28
N LYS A 264 12.27 4.75 3.38
CA LYS A 264 11.64 3.45 3.61
C LYS A 264 10.80 3.07 2.41
N GLU A 265 11.09 1.88 1.89
CA GLU A 265 10.28 1.26 0.84
C GLU A 265 8.92 0.83 1.38
N ALA A 266 7.90 0.87 0.52
CA ALA A 266 6.58 0.31 0.78
C ALA A 266 6.63 -1.22 0.70
N SER A 267 7.28 -1.87 1.67
CA SER A 267 7.48 -3.31 1.73
C SER A 267 6.70 -3.95 2.87
N GLN A 268 6.52 -5.30 2.82
CA GLN A 268 5.91 -6.05 3.90
C GLN A 268 6.67 -5.84 5.20
N GLN A 269 8.00 -5.96 5.18
CA GLN A 269 8.84 -5.80 6.36
C GLN A 269 8.68 -4.42 7.01
N ASN A 270 8.72 -3.35 6.20
CA ASN A 270 8.59 -1.98 6.70
C ASN A 270 7.17 -1.65 7.17
N SER A 271 6.15 -2.31 6.61
CA SER A 271 4.77 -2.20 7.07
C SER A 271 4.53 -2.96 8.37
N ASP A 272 5.07 -4.18 8.49
CA ASP A 272 4.95 -5.05 9.67
C ASP A 272 5.62 -4.46 10.92
N ASN A 273 6.77 -3.79 10.76
CA ASN A 273 7.50 -3.16 11.86
C ASN A 273 7.13 -1.67 12.08
N GLY A 274 6.21 -1.13 11.27
CA GLY A 274 5.72 0.24 11.38
C GLY A 274 6.70 1.31 10.88
N SER A 275 7.80 0.96 10.20
CA SER A 275 8.79 1.94 9.72
C SER A 275 8.40 2.62 8.41
N TYR A 276 7.47 2.07 7.62
CA TYR A 276 6.88 2.76 6.49
C TYR A 276 5.77 3.71 6.98
N PRO A 277 5.84 5.01 6.73
CA PRO A 277 4.95 5.97 7.41
C PRO A 277 3.48 5.90 7.00
N LEU A 278 3.16 5.32 5.86
CA LEU A 278 1.80 5.24 5.32
C LEU A 278 1.27 3.80 5.27
N TRP A 279 1.66 2.93 6.20
CA TRP A 279 1.06 1.60 6.34
C TRP A 279 -0.28 1.67 7.06
N ARG A 280 -1.20 0.73 6.75
CA ARG A 280 -2.51 0.63 7.39
C ARG A 280 -3.07 -0.78 7.33
N HIS A 281 -4.01 -1.09 8.21
CA HIS A 281 -4.90 -2.23 8.00
C HIS A 281 -6.03 -1.87 7.02
N LEU A 282 -6.45 -2.85 6.24
CA LEU A 282 -7.70 -2.86 5.52
C LEU A 282 -8.72 -3.63 6.37
N TYR A 283 -9.95 -3.14 6.42
CA TYR A 283 -10.97 -3.64 7.35
C TYR A 283 -12.21 -4.12 6.63
N LEU A 284 -12.88 -5.12 7.22
CA LEU A 284 -14.30 -5.36 7.05
C LEU A 284 -15.01 -4.95 8.34
N TYR A 285 -15.98 -4.08 8.23
CA TYR A 285 -16.90 -3.77 9.32
C TYR A 285 -18.16 -4.62 9.21
N VAL A 286 -18.64 -5.12 10.35
CA VAL A 286 -19.85 -5.92 10.45
C VAL A 286 -20.73 -5.45 11.59
N ASN A 287 -22.05 -5.69 11.42
CA ASN A 287 -23.03 -5.50 12.47
C ASN A 287 -23.10 -6.77 13.33
N LYS A 288 -22.24 -6.87 14.35
CA LYS A 288 -22.25 -7.97 15.33
C LYS A 288 -22.79 -7.49 16.66
N ALA A 289 -23.98 -7.96 17.01
CA ALA A 289 -24.55 -7.69 18.32
C ALA A 289 -23.76 -8.40 19.44
N PRO A 290 -23.57 -7.77 20.61
CA PRO A 290 -22.96 -8.43 21.75
C PRO A 290 -23.68 -9.75 22.12
N ASN A 291 -22.91 -10.77 22.44
CA ASN A 291 -23.42 -12.09 22.85
C ASN A 291 -24.32 -12.79 21.80
N LYS A 292 -24.28 -12.38 20.54
CA LYS A 292 -24.94 -13.06 19.44
C LYS A 292 -23.91 -13.44 18.39
N PRO A 293 -23.94 -14.66 17.85
CA PRO A 293 -23.04 -15.02 16.74
C PRO A 293 -23.39 -14.21 15.50
N LEU A 294 -22.42 -14.04 14.62
CA LEU A 294 -22.66 -13.57 13.26
C LEU A 294 -23.50 -14.62 12.48
N ASP A 295 -24.22 -14.16 11.46
CA ASP A 295 -24.83 -15.06 10.48
C ASP A 295 -23.80 -16.05 9.95
N LEU A 296 -24.18 -17.32 9.86
CA LEU A 296 -23.27 -18.41 9.51
C LEU A 296 -22.47 -18.12 8.23
N ILE A 297 -23.11 -17.59 7.21
CA ILE A 297 -22.47 -17.28 5.93
C ILE A 297 -21.40 -16.16 6.08
N VAL A 298 -21.68 -15.12 6.86
CA VAL A 298 -20.75 -14.01 7.11
C VAL A 298 -19.56 -14.50 7.95
N ARG A 299 -19.84 -15.26 9.01
CA ARG A 299 -18.82 -15.85 9.87
C ARG A 299 -17.87 -16.75 9.08
N GLU A 300 -18.41 -17.64 8.28
CA GLU A 300 -17.61 -18.58 7.48
C GLU A 300 -16.85 -17.87 6.35
N PHE A 301 -17.39 -16.82 5.76
CA PHE A 301 -16.66 -15.99 4.80
C PHE A 301 -15.45 -15.30 5.45
N ILE A 302 -15.60 -14.74 6.66
CA ILE A 302 -14.49 -14.14 7.40
C ILE A 302 -13.46 -15.21 7.80
N LYS A 303 -13.89 -16.40 8.24
CA LYS A 303 -12.97 -17.53 8.51
C LYS A 303 -12.20 -17.97 7.26
N PHE A 304 -12.86 -17.98 6.10
CA PHE A 304 -12.18 -18.24 4.83
C PHE A 304 -11.14 -17.16 4.51
N ILE A 305 -11.47 -15.87 4.68
CA ILE A 305 -10.51 -14.76 4.51
C ILE A 305 -9.30 -14.95 5.43
N TYR A 306 -9.50 -15.39 6.67
CA TYR A 306 -8.45 -15.60 7.66
C TYR A 306 -7.66 -16.90 7.49
N SER A 307 -8.12 -17.79 6.62
CA SER A 307 -7.42 -19.04 6.34
C SER A 307 -6.16 -18.81 5.49
N LYS A 308 -5.31 -19.83 5.43
CA LYS A 308 -4.15 -19.86 4.54
C LYS A 308 -4.53 -19.59 3.08
N GLU A 309 -5.66 -20.12 2.62
CA GLU A 309 -6.20 -19.92 1.28
C GLU A 309 -6.62 -18.46 1.07
N GLY A 310 -7.32 -17.87 2.02
CA GLY A 310 -7.76 -16.47 1.96
C GLY A 310 -6.58 -15.48 2.01
N GLN A 311 -5.58 -15.73 2.84
CA GLN A 311 -4.39 -14.89 2.94
C GLN A 311 -3.44 -15.06 1.72
N ARG A 312 -3.46 -16.21 1.04
CA ARG A 312 -2.81 -16.34 -0.28
C ARG A 312 -3.42 -15.43 -1.34
N LEU A 313 -4.73 -15.19 -1.27
CA LEU A 313 -5.40 -14.26 -2.18
C LEU A 313 -5.01 -12.81 -1.87
N VAL A 314 -4.72 -12.47 -0.60
CA VAL A 314 -4.14 -11.16 -0.23
C VAL A 314 -2.79 -10.96 -0.94
N VAL A 315 -1.90 -11.95 -0.85
CA VAL A 315 -0.61 -11.93 -1.54
C VAL A 315 -0.77 -11.85 -3.05
N LYS A 316 -1.70 -12.61 -3.62
CA LYS A 316 -2.00 -12.60 -5.05
C LYS A 316 -2.46 -11.23 -5.56
N ASP A 317 -3.18 -10.48 -4.74
CA ASP A 317 -3.67 -9.14 -5.06
C ASP A 317 -2.62 -8.05 -4.78
N GLY A 318 -1.42 -8.43 -4.30
CA GLY A 318 -0.31 -7.52 -4.03
C GLY A 318 -0.37 -6.80 -2.68
N PHE A 319 -1.31 -7.13 -1.81
CA PHE A 319 -1.34 -6.67 -0.42
C PHE A 319 -0.55 -7.60 0.50
N PHE A 320 -0.32 -7.16 1.73
CA PHE A 320 0.43 -7.95 2.70
C PHE A 320 -0.51 -8.74 3.61
N PRO A 321 -0.22 -10.04 3.80
CA PRO A 321 -1.07 -10.92 4.61
C PRO A 321 -0.92 -10.61 6.10
N LEU A 322 -1.96 -10.93 6.86
CA LEU A 322 -1.95 -10.85 8.32
C LEU A 322 -1.13 -12.01 8.91
N LYS A 323 -0.58 -11.78 10.11
CA LYS A 323 0.09 -12.81 10.90
C LYS A 323 -0.91 -13.68 11.65
N ALA A 324 -0.55 -14.95 11.86
CA ALA A 324 -1.42 -15.94 12.48
C ALA A 324 -1.86 -15.55 13.91
N ASP A 325 -0.99 -14.92 14.69
CA ASP A 325 -1.31 -14.45 16.05
C ASP A 325 -2.38 -13.36 16.08
N LEU A 326 -2.35 -12.43 15.11
CA LEU A 326 -3.40 -11.44 14.94
C LEU A 326 -4.72 -12.12 14.55
N ILE A 327 -4.68 -13.01 13.56
CA ILE A 327 -5.87 -13.74 13.10
C ILE A 327 -6.51 -14.54 14.25
N GLU A 328 -5.73 -15.21 15.08
CA GLU A 328 -6.27 -15.94 16.23
C GLU A 328 -6.96 -15.03 17.26
N ARG A 329 -6.46 -13.82 17.47
CA ARG A 329 -7.14 -12.81 18.31
C ARG A 329 -8.45 -12.35 17.71
N GLU A 330 -8.45 -12.09 16.40
CA GLU A 330 -9.63 -11.57 15.69
C GLU A 330 -10.74 -12.63 15.54
N LEU A 331 -10.39 -13.91 15.35
CA LEU A 331 -11.35 -15.01 15.29
C LEU A 331 -12.20 -15.09 16.56
N ARG A 332 -11.63 -14.80 17.74
CA ARG A 332 -12.38 -14.79 19.00
C ARG A 332 -13.50 -13.72 19.08
N LYS A 333 -13.45 -12.70 18.22
CA LYS A 333 -14.49 -11.67 18.13
C LYS A 333 -15.71 -12.13 17.33
N LEU A 334 -15.59 -13.23 16.57
CA LEU A 334 -16.67 -13.74 15.71
C LEU A 334 -17.69 -14.61 16.45
N ASP A 335 -17.30 -15.17 17.59
CA ASP A 335 -18.11 -16.05 18.43
C ASP A 335 -19.05 -15.31 19.40
#